data_bcaa247c6b023720d6ed3eca77be086d
#
_entry.id   bcaa247c6b023720d6ed3eca77be086d
#
_cell.length_a   1.000
_cell.length_b   1.000
_cell.length_c   1.000
_cell.angle_alpha   90.00
_cell.angle_beta   90.00
_cell.angle_gamma   90.00
#
_symmetry.space_group_name_H-M   'P 1'
#
loop_
_entity.id
_entity.type
_entity.pdbx_description
1 polymer ?
#
loop_
_entity_poly.entity_id
_entity_poly.type
_entity_poly.pdbx_seq_one_letter_code
_entity_poly.pdbx_strand_id
1 'polypeptide(L)'
;MKKDLIFAPILSLIAVALFLLQFTGMTAHIVVSVVGAVALVAYTVLTKKEWKIPALEIIMRALYGVALITGVIIMNVHGIAALNVIHKVSAVLFLVAVIVLLVTKLIAKKKA
;
A
#
# COMPACT_ATOMS: atom_id res chain seq x y z
N MET A 1 -19.31 0.41 0.85
CA MET A 1 -18.90 -0.93 1.22
C MET A 1 -18.58 -1.82 0.04
N LYS A 2 -19.34 -1.76 -1.04
CA LYS A 2 -18.95 -2.46 -2.27
C LYS A 2 -17.59 -2.00 -2.79
N LYS A 3 -17.26 -0.71 -2.63
CA LYS A 3 -15.97 -0.15 -3.08
C LYS A 3 -14.80 -0.74 -2.31
N ASP A 4 -14.94 -0.95 -1.01
CA ASP A 4 -13.91 -1.60 -0.20
C ASP A 4 -13.59 -3.01 -0.69
N LEU A 5 -14.62 -3.76 -1.07
CA LEU A 5 -14.47 -5.12 -1.57
C LEU A 5 -13.80 -5.17 -2.94
N ILE A 6 -13.84 -4.09 -3.69
CA ILE A 6 -13.14 -3.96 -4.96
C ILE A 6 -11.71 -3.51 -4.75
N PHE A 7 -11.50 -2.47 -3.95
CA PHE A 7 -10.18 -1.86 -3.77
C PHE A 7 -9.23 -2.68 -2.91
N ALA A 8 -9.74 -3.38 -1.89
CA ALA A 8 -8.88 -4.18 -1.02
C ALA A 8 -8.12 -5.28 -1.78
N PRO A 9 -8.76 -6.09 -2.64
CA PRO A 9 -8.04 -7.04 -3.48
C PRO A 9 -7.05 -6.37 -4.43
N ILE A 10 -7.41 -5.24 -5.04
CA ILE A 10 -6.55 -4.50 -5.96
C ILE A 10 -5.30 -4.01 -5.22
N LEU A 11 -5.45 -3.42 -4.04
CA LEU A 11 -4.33 -2.96 -3.23
C LEU A 11 -3.45 -4.12 -2.78
N SER A 12 -4.05 -5.26 -2.45
CA SER A 12 -3.30 -6.47 -2.09
C SER A 12 -2.45 -6.98 -3.24
N LEU A 13 -3.00 -7.01 -4.45
CA LEU A 13 -2.26 -7.40 -5.65
C LEU A 13 -1.11 -6.44 -5.93
N ILE A 14 -1.35 -5.15 -5.80
CA ILE A 14 -0.31 -4.14 -5.98
C ILE A 14 0.79 -4.30 -4.94
N ALA A 15 0.45 -4.54 -3.68
CA ALA A 15 1.43 -4.75 -2.61
C ALA A 15 2.29 -5.98 -2.87
N VAL A 16 1.68 -7.11 -3.27
CA VAL A 16 2.41 -8.33 -3.61
C VAL A 16 3.32 -8.09 -4.82
N ALA A 17 2.81 -7.42 -5.86
CA ALA A 17 3.58 -7.09 -7.05
C ALA A 17 4.79 -6.22 -6.71
N LEU A 18 4.62 -5.21 -5.86
CA LEU A 18 5.72 -4.36 -5.40
C LEU A 18 6.78 -5.15 -4.67
N PHE A 19 6.36 -6.07 -3.80
CA PHE A 19 7.29 -6.93 -3.06
C PHE A 19 8.11 -7.80 -4.02
N LEU A 20 7.47 -8.42 -5.00
CA LEU A 20 8.14 -9.30 -5.95
C LEU A 20 9.03 -8.54 -6.94
N LEU A 21 8.58 -7.39 -7.41
CA LEU A 21 9.30 -6.60 -8.41
C LEU A 21 10.59 -5.97 -7.88
N GLN A 22 10.74 -5.83 -6.57
CA GLN A 22 12.01 -5.36 -6.00
C GLN A 22 13.18 -6.29 -6.35
N PHE A 23 12.90 -7.55 -6.64
CA PHE A 23 13.91 -8.56 -7.00
C PHE A 23 14.13 -8.70 -8.51
N THR A 24 13.20 -8.22 -9.34
CA THR A 24 13.17 -8.52 -10.77
C THR A 24 13.37 -7.31 -11.67
N GLY A 25 12.93 -6.13 -11.27
CA GLY A 25 13.09 -4.96 -12.13
C GLY A 25 12.70 -3.66 -11.46
N MET A 26 13.66 -2.75 -11.33
CA MET A 26 13.45 -1.46 -10.68
C MET A 26 12.44 -0.60 -11.43
N THR A 27 12.47 -0.56 -12.75
CA THR A 27 11.55 0.24 -13.56
C THR A 27 10.09 -0.21 -13.34
N ALA A 28 9.87 -1.52 -13.40
CA ALA A 28 8.53 -2.08 -13.15
C ALA A 28 8.06 -1.79 -11.72
N HIS A 29 8.96 -1.90 -10.74
CA HIS A 29 8.67 -1.58 -9.35
C HIS A 29 8.22 -0.12 -9.20
N ILE A 30 8.91 0.83 -9.84
CA ILE A 30 8.59 2.25 -9.80
C ILE A 30 7.22 2.51 -10.45
N VAL A 31 6.97 1.94 -11.62
CA VAL A 31 5.69 2.10 -12.33
C VAL A 31 4.53 1.59 -11.48
N VAL A 32 4.68 0.41 -10.90
CA VAL A 32 3.63 -0.17 -10.04
C VAL A 32 3.44 0.66 -8.77
N SER A 33 4.52 1.25 -8.22
CA SER A 33 4.42 2.17 -7.07
C SER A 33 3.58 3.40 -7.39
N VAL A 34 3.73 3.98 -8.56
CA VAL A 34 2.94 5.14 -8.99
C VAL A 34 1.48 4.73 -9.20
N VAL A 35 1.24 3.59 -9.85
CA VAL A 35 -0.11 3.05 -10.04
C VAL A 35 -0.79 2.80 -8.69
N GLY A 36 -0.07 2.24 -7.74
CA GLY A 36 -0.57 2.01 -6.39
C GLY A 36 -0.92 3.30 -5.67
N ALA A 37 -0.11 4.36 -5.81
CA ALA A 37 -0.40 5.66 -5.24
C ALA A 37 -1.69 6.25 -5.81
N VAL A 38 -1.87 6.18 -7.12
CA VAL A 38 -3.09 6.64 -7.80
C VAL A 38 -4.30 5.82 -7.32
N ALA A 39 -4.16 4.51 -7.25
CA ALA A 39 -5.24 3.63 -6.79
C ALA A 39 -5.64 3.94 -5.33
N LEU A 40 -4.68 4.21 -4.46
CA LEU A 40 -4.92 4.54 -3.06
C LEU A 40 -5.63 5.90 -2.93
N VAL A 41 -5.22 6.89 -3.71
CA VAL A 41 -5.89 8.19 -3.76
C VAL A 41 -7.32 8.04 -4.27
N ALA A 42 -7.52 7.29 -5.34
CA ALA A 42 -8.84 7.02 -5.89
C ALA A 42 -9.75 6.33 -4.87
N TYR A 43 -9.22 5.32 -4.17
CA TYR A 43 -9.95 4.65 -3.11
C TYR A 43 -10.37 5.64 -2.02
N THR A 44 -9.44 6.48 -1.58
CA THR A 44 -9.71 7.48 -0.54
C THR A 44 -10.82 8.45 -0.97
N VAL A 45 -10.75 8.97 -2.19
CA VAL A 45 -11.74 9.91 -2.72
C VAL A 45 -13.11 9.27 -2.89
N LEU A 46 -13.15 8.06 -3.46
CA LEU A 46 -14.41 7.37 -3.76
C LEU A 46 -15.13 6.86 -2.50
N THR A 47 -14.38 6.59 -1.44
CA THR A 47 -14.97 6.09 -0.19
C THR A 47 -15.12 7.18 0.88
N LYS A 48 -14.81 8.42 0.55
CA LYS A 48 -14.80 9.54 1.49
C LYS A 48 -16.11 9.71 2.27
N LYS A 49 -17.25 9.47 1.64
CA LYS A 49 -18.57 9.64 2.26
C LYS A 49 -18.97 8.46 3.17
N GLU A 50 -18.30 7.32 3.01
CA GLU A 50 -18.60 6.10 3.76
C GLU A 50 -17.72 5.97 5.01
N TRP A 51 -17.00 7.01 5.33
CA TRP A 51 -15.87 6.93 6.25
C TRP A 51 -16.25 6.94 7.72
N LYS A 52 -16.18 5.76 8.28
CA LYS A 52 -15.61 5.57 9.61
C LYS A 52 -14.20 5.05 9.37
N ILE A 53 -13.18 5.87 9.59
CA ILE A 53 -11.82 5.46 9.27
C ILE A 53 -11.30 4.53 10.37
N PRO A 54 -11.22 3.21 10.13
CA PRO A 54 -10.52 2.34 11.06
C PRO A 54 -9.06 2.74 11.14
N ALA A 55 -8.48 2.61 12.34
CA ALA A 55 -7.06 2.90 12.55
C ALA A 55 -6.17 2.16 11.56
N LEU A 56 -6.55 0.94 11.18
CA LEU A 56 -5.81 0.14 10.21
C LEU A 56 -5.68 0.81 8.85
N GLU A 57 -6.73 1.46 8.35
CA GLU A 57 -6.67 2.17 7.06
C GLU A 57 -5.78 3.40 7.12
N ILE A 58 -5.77 4.12 8.24
CA ILE A 58 -4.87 5.24 8.45
C ILE A 58 -3.42 4.76 8.47
N ILE A 59 -3.15 3.67 9.21
CA ILE A 59 -1.81 3.07 9.29
C ILE A 59 -1.35 2.62 7.92
N MET A 60 -2.22 1.96 7.16
CA MET A 60 -1.91 1.49 5.80
C MET A 60 -1.48 2.64 4.90
N ARG A 61 -2.24 3.73 4.89
CA ARG A 61 -1.92 4.90 4.08
C ARG A 61 -0.64 5.58 4.51
N ALA A 62 -0.41 5.70 5.82
CA ALA A 62 0.82 6.28 6.37
C ALA A 62 2.04 5.44 5.97
N LEU A 63 1.95 4.12 6.06
CA LEU A 63 3.04 3.22 5.67
C LEU A 63 3.35 3.34 4.18
N TYR A 64 2.33 3.42 3.34
CA TYR A 64 2.53 3.61 1.91
C TYR A 64 3.23 4.94 1.62
N GLY A 65 2.78 6.01 2.27
CA GLY A 65 3.39 7.33 2.13
C GLY A 65 4.86 7.34 2.54
N VAL A 66 5.19 6.73 3.68
CA VAL A 66 6.59 6.61 4.14
C VAL A 66 7.41 5.81 3.15
N ALA A 67 6.90 4.68 2.67
CA ALA A 67 7.59 3.85 1.68
C ALA A 67 7.83 4.60 0.38
N LEU A 68 6.84 5.34 -0.09
CA LEU A 68 6.93 6.13 -1.32
C LEU A 68 7.96 7.25 -1.20
N ILE A 69 7.90 8.03 -0.12
CA ILE A 69 8.82 9.14 0.12
C ILE A 69 10.25 8.64 0.26
N THR A 70 10.48 7.61 1.06
CA THR A 70 11.82 7.03 1.22
C THR A 70 12.33 6.43 -0.08
N GLY A 71 11.46 5.81 -0.86
CA GLY A 71 11.83 5.29 -2.19
C GLY A 71 12.31 6.38 -3.12
N VAL A 72 11.61 7.52 -3.18
CA VAL A 72 12.01 8.67 -4.00
C VAL A 72 13.35 9.23 -3.53
N ILE A 73 13.54 9.37 -2.22
CA ILE A 73 14.81 9.88 -1.68
C ILE A 73 15.97 8.93 -2.02
N ILE A 74 15.77 7.62 -1.89
CA ILE A 74 16.79 6.60 -2.20
C ILE A 74 17.20 6.70 -3.68
N MET A 75 16.27 6.98 -4.58
CA MET A 75 16.56 7.13 -6.00
C MET A 75 17.46 8.34 -6.30
N ASN A 76 17.38 9.38 -5.48
CA ASN A 76 18.11 10.63 -5.69
C ASN A 76 19.35 10.76 -4.81
N VAL A 77 19.36 10.11 -3.66
CA VAL A 77 20.46 10.15 -2.68
C VAL A 77 20.89 8.73 -2.37
N HIS A 78 22.09 8.37 -2.78
CA HIS A 78 22.64 7.04 -2.58
C HIS A 78 23.53 6.99 -1.33
N GLY A 79 23.61 5.79 -0.73
CA GLY A 79 24.56 5.52 0.34
C GLY A 79 24.04 5.74 1.76
N ILE A 80 22.75 6.00 1.94
CA ILE A 80 22.13 6.12 3.27
C ILE A 80 21.45 4.80 3.62
N ALA A 81 22.15 3.97 4.41
CA ALA A 81 21.64 2.66 4.81
C ALA A 81 20.32 2.76 5.61
N ALA A 82 20.18 3.78 6.44
CA ALA A 82 18.96 3.99 7.23
C ALA A 82 17.73 4.16 6.35
N LEU A 83 17.84 4.87 5.22
CA LEU A 83 16.71 5.04 4.28
C LEU A 83 16.28 3.72 3.65
N ASN A 84 17.25 2.86 3.30
CA ASN A 84 16.94 1.53 2.77
C ASN A 84 16.17 0.69 3.78
N VAL A 85 16.58 0.71 5.04
CA VAL A 85 15.90 -0.02 6.12
C VAL A 85 14.48 0.51 6.31
N ILE A 86 14.32 1.82 6.41
CA ILE A 86 13.00 2.44 6.59
C ILE A 86 12.07 2.10 5.43
N HIS A 87 12.56 2.18 4.20
CA HIS A 87 11.78 1.86 3.01
C HIS A 87 11.33 0.40 3.02
N LYS A 88 12.23 -0.53 3.27
CA LYS A 88 11.91 -1.97 3.29
C LYS A 88 10.94 -2.31 4.41
N VAL A 89 11.17 -1.79 5.61
CA VAL A 89 10.30 -2.05 6.76
C VAL A 89 8.91 -1.49 6.51
N SER A 90 8.78 -0.27 6.04
CA SER A 90 7.48 0.32 5.75
C SER A 90 6.74 -0.41 4.63
N ALA A 91 7.45 -0.87 3.60
CA ALA A 91 6.86 -1.66 2.52
C ALA A 91 6.31 -3.00 3.01
N VAL A 92 7.07 -3.72 3.84
CA VAL A 92 6.63 -4.99 4.43
C VAL A 92 5.44 -4.78 5.36
N LEU A 93 5.48 -3.76 6.20
CA LEU A 93 4.37 -3.43 7.09
C LEU A 93 3.12 -3.02 6.31
N PHE A 94 3.29 -2.29 5.22
CA PHE A 94 2.19 -1.96 4.32
C PHE A 94 1.56 -3.23 3.73
N LEU A 95 2.37 -4.16 3.25
CA LEU A 95 1.89 -5.43 2.71
C LEU A 95 1.08 -6.19 3.75
N VAL A 96 1.59 -6.30 4.97
CA VAL A 96 0.88 -6.97 6.08
C VAL A 96 -0.43 -6.25 6.39
N ALA A 97 -0.40 -4.93 6.48
CA ALA A 97 -1.60 -4.14 6.77
C ALA A 97 -2.69 -4.33 5.71
N VAL A 98 -2.31 -4.35 4.43
CA VAL A 98 -3.24 -4.56 3.32
C VAL A 98 -3.86 -5.95 3.36
N ILE A 99 -3.05 -6.97 3.64
CA ILE A 99 -3.55 -8.35 3.76
C ILE A 99 -4.53 -8.48 4.93
N VAL A 100 -4.20 -7.90 6.09
CA VAL A 100 -5.08 -7.88 7.26
C VAL A 100 -6.39 -7.15 6.92
N LEU A 101 -6.30 -6.02 6.23
CA LEU A 101 -7.48 -5.27 5.79
C LEU A 101 -8.36 -6.13 4.87
N LEU A 102 -7.77 -6.80 3.89
CA LEU A 102 -8.49 -7.67 2.96
C LEU A 102 -9.21 -8.79 3.71
N VAL A 103 -8.51 -9.49 4.59
CA VAL A 103 -9.09 -10.59 5.38
C VAL A 103 -10.23 -10.07 6.26
N THR A 104 -10.04 -8.94 6.92
CA THR A 104 -11.07 -8.33 7.76
C THR A 104 -12.33 -7.99 6.96
N LYS A 105 -12.16 -7.41 5.78
CA LYS A 105 -13.29 -7.07 4.89
C LYS A 105 -14.04 -8.31 4.39
N LEU A 106 -13.31 -9.38 4.05
CA LEU A 106 -13.91 -10.64 3.61
C LEU A 106 -14.69 -11.31 4.75
N ILE A 107 -14.15 -11.30 5.96
CA ILE A 107 -14.85 -11.85 7.13
C ILE A 107 -16.14 -11.05 7.40
N ALA A 108 -16.07 -9.74 7.36
CA ALA A 108 -17.23 -8.87 7.55
C ALA A 108 -18.30 -9.15 6.49
N LYS A 109 -17.91 -9.38 5.24
CA LYS A 109 -18.84 -9.74 4.18
C LYS A 109 -19.55 -11.07 4.46
N LYS A 110 -18.82 -12.08 4.94
CA LYS A 110 -19.41 -13.38 5.27
C LYS A 110 -20.41 -13.29 6.42
N LYS A 111 -20.16 -12.41 7.37
CA LYS A 111 -21.05 -12.25 8.53
C LYS A 111 -22.27 -11.39 8.21
N ALA A 112 -22.22 -10.62 7.17
CA ALA A 112 -23.32 -9.82 6.70
C ALA A 112 -24.23 -10.66 5.80
#